data_ace527a49b4418faaf1d858c8d445c6d
#
_entry.id   ace527a49b4418faaf1d858c8d445c6d
#
_cell.length_a   1.000
_cell.length_b   1.000
_cell.length_c   1.000
_cell.angle_alpha   90.00
_cell.angle_beta   90.00
_cell.angle_gamma   90.00
#
_symmetry.space_group_name_H-M   'P 1'
#
loop_
_entity.id
_entity.type
_entity.pdbx_description
1 polymer ?
#
loop_
_entity_poly.entity_id
_entity_poly.type
_entity_poly.pdbx_seq_one_letter_code
_entity_poly.pdbx_strand_id
1 'polypeptide(L)'
;MGFVPERFLTDERYRNGHINILAPKSGTKILGMHTPEMKKVAKEIVKSGDWQKQIECWQQHKPLCGAGGLTHEERMIWGLVINYVKVPLAERLQMLDTFIPAVDNWAICDNFCCNAKWVEKEDKEQIWQYIVTLISSEDEFRCRVGLILSLAHYLSDDNL
;
A
#
# COMPACT_ATOMS: atom_id res chain seq x y z
N MET A 1 -8.06 19.07 -6.87
CA MET A 1 -7.03 19.28 -7.91
C MET A 1 -6.44 17.92 -8.21
N GLY A 2 -6.79 17.33 -9.36
CA GLY A 2 -6.36 16.00 -9.72
C GLY A 2 -4.84 15.91 -9.76
N PHE A 3 -4.29 14.86 -9.18
CA PHE A 3 -2.86 14.58 -9.21
C PHE A 3 -2.45 14.34 -10.68
N VAL A 4 -1.63 15.21 -11.25
CA VAL A 4 -1.22 15.14 -12.66
C VAL A 4 0.04 14.30 -12.79
N PRO A 5 0.04 13.25 -13.63
CA PRO A 5 1.16 12.33 -13.83
C PRO A 5 2.46 12.94 -14.32
N GLU A 6 2.41 14.11 -14.92
CA GLU A 6 3.58 14.86 -15.39
C GLU A 6 4.60 15.19 -14.28
N ARG A 7 4.19 15.03 -13.00
CA ARG A 7 5.09 15.14 -11.83
C ARG A 7 5.79 13.83 -11.46
N PHE A 8 5.43 12.70 -12.06
CA PHE A 8 6.12 11.45 -11.80
C PHE A 8 7.43 11.42 -12.59
N LEU A 9 8.53 11.58 -11.89
CA LEU A 9 9.84 11.28 -12.44
C LEU A 9 9.90 9.78 -12.72
N THR A 10 9.69 9.40 -13.97
CA THR A 10 9.79 8.02 -14.42
C THR A 10 11.21 7.74 -14.93
N ASP A 11 11.77 6.64 -14.45
CA ASP A 11 13.07 6.15 -14.89
C ASP A 11 12.85 4.85 -15.69
N GLU A 12 13.13 4.89 -16.98
CA GLU A 12 12.93 3.76 -17.88
C GLU A 12 13.82 2.56 -17.54
N ARG A 13 15.05 2.79 -17.15
CA ARG A 13 15.98 1.73 -16.74
C ARG A 13 15.51 1.07 -15.45
N TYR A 14 15.07 1.87 -14.49
CA TYR A 14 14.47 1.40 -13.24
C TYR A 14 13.20 0.62 -13.50
N ARG A 15 12.30 1.12 -14.36
CA ARG A 15 11.07 0.45 -14.76
C ARG A 15 11.35 -0.93 -15.36
N ASN A 16 12.28 -1.03 -16.31
CA ASN A 16 12.60 -2.28 -16.98
C ASN A 16 13.21 -3.30 -16.01
N GLY A 17 14.04 -2.86 -15.07
CA GLY A 17 14.54 -3.71 -13.99
C GLY A 17 13.42 -4.21 -13.08
N HIS A 18 12.49 -3.33 -12.70
CA HIS A 18 11.36 -3.67 -11.84
C HIS A 18 10.38 -4.67 -12.46
N ILE A 19 10.07 -4.54 -13.75
CA ILE A 19 9.19 -5.49 -14.46
C ILE A 19 9.70 -6.93 -14.31
N ASN A 20 11.01 -7.13 -14.44
CA ASN A 20 11.61 -8.45 -14.33
C ASN A 20 11.63 -8.99 -12.88
N ILE A 21 11.78 -8.12 -11.89
CA ILE A 21 11.89 -8.50 -10.47
C ILE A 21 10.51 -8.72 -9.85
N LEU A 22 9.54 -7.84 -10.14
CA LEU A 22 8.23 -7.89 -9.51
C LEU A 22 7.33 -8.95 -10.10
N ALA A 23 7.54 -9.31 -11.38
CA ALA A 23 6.69 -10.24 -12.13
C ALA A 23 5.19 -10.01 -11.81
N PRO A 24 4.67 -8.77 -11.97
CA PRO A 24 3.32 -8.45 -11.52
C PRO A 24 2.31 -9.35 -12.19
N LYS A 25 1.22 -9.67 -11.51
CA LYS A 25 0.11 -10.37 -12.13
C LYS A 25 -0.26 -9.65 -13.44
N SER A 26 -0.54 -10.41 -14.49
CA SER A 26 -0.67 -9.93 -15.86
C SER A 26 -1.51 -8.64 -15.97
N GLY A 27 -0.96 -7.64 -16.63
CA GLY A 27 -1.64 -6.40 -16.98
C GLY A 27 -1.38 -5.20 -16.07
N THR A 28 -0.70 -5.35 -14.94
CA THR A 28 -0.36 -4.20 -14.10
C THR A 28 0.76 -3.38 -14.74
N LYS A 29 0.44 -2.13 -15.08
CA LYS A 29 1.41 -1.19 -15.65
C LYS A 29 2.35 -0.69 -14.56
N ILE A 30 3.65 -0.67 -14.86
CA ILE A 30 4.71 -0.07 -14.04
C ILE A 30 5.20 1.20 -14.72
N LEU A 31 5.22 2.31 -14.00
CA LEU A 31 5.66 3.61 -14.52
C LEU A 31 7.18 3.82 -14.34
N GLY A 32 7.77 3.25 -13.29
CA GLY A 32 9.19 3.41 -12.96
C GLY A 32 9.48 4.57 -12.01
N MET A 33 8.55 4.87 -11.09
CA MET A 33 8.76 5.87 -10.05
C MET A 33 9.54 5.27 -8.88
N HIS A 34 10.52 6.01 -8.37
CA HIS A 34 11.28 5.59 -7.19
C HIS A 34 10.49 5.74 -5.89
N THR A 35 10.75 4.85 -4.93
CA THR A 35 10.03 4.83 -3.62
C THR A 35 10.05 6.17 -2.88
N PRO A 36 11.15 6.95 -2.81
CA PRO A 36 11.14 8.27 -2.16
C PRO A 36 10.13 9.23 -2.78
N GLU A 37 9.96 9.21 -4.09
CA GLU A 37 8.99 10.04 -4.81
C GLU A 37 7.56 9.62 -4.48
N MET A 38 7.28 8.31 -4.45
CA MET A 38 5.98 7.79 -4.04
C MET A 38 5.62 8.21 -2.61
N LYS A 39 6.59 8.16 -1.68
CA LYS A 39 6.41 8.65 -0.30
C LYS A 39 6.09 10.15 -0.23
N LYS A 40 6.73 10.95 -1.07
CA LYS A 40 6.46 12.40 -1.17
C LYS A 40 5.03 12.65 -1.64
N VAL A 41 4.61 11.97 -2.70
CA VAL A 41 3.25 12.05 -3.25
C VAL A 41 2.20 11.66 -2.21
N ALA A 42 2.39 10.54 -1.51
CA ALA A 42 1.47 10.11 -0.46
C ALA A 42 1.32 11.16 0.64
N LYS A 43 2.42 11.80 1.06
CA LYS A 43 2.40 12.88 2.05
C LYS A 43 1.67 14.13 1.53
N GLU A 44 1.83 14.48 0.25
CA GLU A 44 1.13 15.60 -0.38
C GLU A 44 -0.38 15.34 -0.42
N ILE A 45 -0.82 14.13 -0.79
CA ILE A 45 -2.24 13.72 -0.77
C ILE A 45 -2.82 13.84 0.64
N VAL A 46 -2.13 13.34 1.65
CA VAL A 46 -2.59 13.45 3.05
C VAL A 46 -2.66 14.89 3.51
N LYS A 47 -1.66 15.72 3.15
CA LYS A 47 -1.59 17.13 3.53
C LYS A 47 -2.67 17.97 2.83
N SER A 48 -3.07 17.64 1.62
CA SER A 48 -4.14 18.37 0.89
C SER A 48 -5.52 18.21 1.52
N GLY A 49 -5.74 17.16 2.32
CA GLY A 49 -7.03 16.83 2.91
C GLY A 49 -8.00 16.08 1.99
N ASP A 50 -7.63 15.85 0.73
CA ASP A 50 -8.48 15.17 -0.27
C ASP A 50 -8.25 13.65 -0.33
N TRP A 51 -7.55 13.10 0.66
CA TRP A 51 -7.16 11.70 0.66
C TRP A 51 -8.36 10.72 0.63
N GLN A 52 -9.50 11.06 1.25
CA GLN A 52 -10.70 10.21 1.19
C GLN A 52 -11.21 10.06 -0.24
N LYS A 53 -11.37 11.18 -0.95
CA LYS A 53 -11.78 11.17 -2.37
C LYS A 53 -10.80 10.38 -3.24
N GLN A 54 -9.50 10.51 -2.92
CA GLN A 54 -8.49 9.78 -3.66
C GLN A 54 -8.59 8.27 -3.43
N ILE A 55 -8.83 7.83 -2.19
CA ILE A 55 -9.05 6.41 -1.87
C ILE A 55 -10.31 5.90 -2.56
N GLU A 56 -11.40 6.66 -2.55
CA GLU A 56 -12.63 6.30 -3.27
C GLU A 56 -12.38 6.10 -4.78
N CYS A 57 -11.57 6.95 -5.41
CA CYS A 57 -11.17 6.78 -6.80
C CYS A 57 -10.40 5.47 -7.02
N TRP A 58 -9.46 5.14 -6.16
CA TRP A 58 -8.71 3.89 -6.25
C TRP A 58 -9.57 2.65 -6.00
N GLN A 59 -10.48 2.71 -5.03
CA GLN A 59 -11.46 1.63 -4.79
C GLN A 59 -12.33 1.35 -6.00
N GLN A 60 -12.67 2.38 -6.76
CA GLN A 60 -13.41 2.26 -8.03
C GLN A 60 -12.50 1.88 -9.21
N HIS A 61 -11.23 1.52 -8.97
CA HIS A 61 -10.22 1.24 -10.00
C HIS A 61 -10.02 2.38 -11.00
N LYS A 62 -10.33 3.62 -10.60
CA LYS A 62 -10.08 4.81 -11.42
C LYS A 62 -8.63 5.25 -11.22
N PRO A 63 -7.77 5.11 -12.22
CA PRO A 63 -6.39 5.59 -12.11
C PRO A 63 -6.35 7.11 -12.03
N LEU A 64 -5.31 7.62 -11.41
CA LEU A 64 -5.00 9.06 -11.42
C LEU A 64 -4.68 9.55 -12.84
N CYS A 65 -4.27 8.65 -13.69
CA CYS A 65 -3.90 8.93 -15.07
C CYS A 65 -4.25 7.82 -16.04
N GLY A 66 -4.90 8.21 -17.10
CA GLY A 66 -5.10 7.35 -18.27
C GLY A 66 -6.22 6.33 -18.12
N ALA A 67 -6.37 5.50 -19.13
CA ALA A 67 -7.28 4.37 -19.13
C ALA A 67 -6.51 3.08 -18.83
N GLY A 68 -7.08 2.14 -18.11
CA GLY A 68 -6.51 0.79 -17.98
C GLY A 68 -6.27 0.26 -16.57
N GLY A 69 -6.84 0.87 -15.53
CA GLY A 69 -6.71 0.39 -14.15
C GLY A 69 -5.49 0.96 -13.41
N LEU A 70 -5.37 0.64 -12.13
CA LEU A 70 -4.33 1.19 -11.25
C LEU A 70 -2.95 0.68 -11.63
N THR A 71 -1.99 1.59 -11.69
CA THR A 71 -0.57 1.25 -11.86
C THR A 71 0.02 0.67 -10.58
N HIS A 72 1.19 0.06 -10.68
CA HIS A 72 1.96 -0.41 -9.54
C HIS A 72 2.21 0.73 -8.53
N GLU A 73 2.64 1.88 -9.02
CA GLU A 73 2.95 3.04 -8.19
C GLU A 73 1.72 3.61 -7.49
N GLU A 74 0.56 3.63 -8.14
CA GLU A 74 -0.68 4.06 -7.50
C GLU A 74 -1.08 3.16 -6.34
N ARG A 75 -0.90 1.85 -6.47
CA ARG A 75 -1.13 0.89 -5.38
C ARG A 75 -0.13 1.06 -4.24
N MET A 76 1.15 1.32 -4.57
CA MET A 76 2.18 1.68 -3.59
C MET A 76 1.80 2.95 -2.82
N ILE A 77 1.40 4.00 -3.53
CA ILE A 77 0.98 5.28 -2.94
C ILE A 77 -0.28 5.11 -2.08
N TRP A 78 -1.25 4.31 -2.54
CA TRP A 78 -2.44 4.02 -1.75
C TRP A 78 -2.11 3.42 -0.39
N GLY A 79 -1.28 2.38 -0.34
CA GLY A 79 -0.80 1.80 0.91
C GLY A 79 -0.09 2.81 1.81
N LEU A 80 0.74 3.68 1.22
CA LEU A 80 1.43 4.75 1.96
C LEU A 80 0.46 5.81 2.51
N VAL A 81 -0.57 6.19 1.77
CA VAL A 81 -1.62 7.10 2.26
C VAL A 81 -2.31 6.52 3.48
N ILE A 82 -2.70 5.22 3.45
CA ILE A 82 -3.29 4.53 4.61
C ILE A 82 -2.35 4.58 5.82
N ASN A 83 -1.04 4.44 5.60
CA ASN A 83 -0.06 4.52 6.68
C ASN A 83 0.12 5.92 7.27
N TYR A 84 -0.10 6.98 6.49
CA TYR A 84 0.19 8.36 6.90
C TYR A 84 -1.02 9.13 7.44
N VAL A 85 -2.24 8.73 7.09
CA VAL A 85 -3.46 9.38 7.59
C VAL A 85 -3.61 9.17 9.10
N LYS A 86 -4.20 10.15 9.77
CA LYS A 86 -4.55 10.06 11.19
C LYS A 86 -6.04 9.75 11.30
N VAL A 87 -6.35 8.48 11.50
CA VAL A 87 -7.72 7.96 11.63
C VAL A 87 -7.78 6.96 12.79
N PRO A 88 -8.96 6.74 13.40
CA PRO A 88 -9.14 5.68 14.40
C PRO A 88 -8.76 4.29 13.84
N LEU A 89 -8.31 3.38 14.71
CA LEU A 89 -7.89 2.03 14.30
C LEU A 89 -8.98 1.30 13.52
N ALA A 90 -10.23 1.34 13.98
CA ALA A 90 -11.35 0.67 13.31
C ALA A 90 -11.52 1.15 11.85
N GLU A 91 -11.43 2.45 11.60
CA GLU A 91 -11.49 3.02 10.25
C GLU A 91 -10.29 2.56 9.42
N ARG A 92 -9.09 2.56 10.00
CA ARG A 92 -7.88 2.09 9.32
C ARG A 92 -7.98 0.63 8.90
N LEU A 93 -8.50 -0.25 9.76
CA LEU A 93 -8.68 -1.66 9.42
C LEU A 93 -9.71 -1.84 8.28
N GLN A 94 -10.78 -1.04 8.24
CA GLN A 94 -11.70 -1.02 7.10
C GLN A 94 -11.01 -0.56 5.81
N MET A 95 -10.14 0.46 5.88
CA MET A 95 -9.34 0.89 4.73
C MET A 95 -8.44 -0.23 4.23
N LEU A 96 -7.85 -1.03 5.13
CA LEU A 96 -7.04 -2.20 4.78
C LEU A 96 -7.85 -3.27 4.05
N ASP A 97 -9.05 -3.57 4.51
CA ASP A 97 -9.91 -4.57 3.86
C ASP A 97 -10.25 -4.18 2.42
N THR A 98 -10.27 -2.89 2.09
CA THR A 98 -10.47 -2.40 0.72
C THR A 98 -9.18 -2.32 -0.09
N PHE A 99 -8.03 -2.11 0.56
CA PHE A 99 -6.73 -2.01 -0.08
C PHE A 99 -6.09 -3.37 -0.41
N ILE A 100 -6.18 -4.33 0.51
CA ILE A 100 -5.52 -5.64 0.38
C ILE A 100 -5.85 -6.34 -0.95
N PRO A 101 -7.09 -6.32 -1.48
CA PRO A 101 -7.39 -6.88 -2.79
C PRO A 101 -6.65 -6.22 -3.96
N ALA A 102 -6.12 -5.01 -3.78
CA ALA A 102 -5.31 -4.32 -4.78
C ALA A 102 -3.82 -4.68 -4.71
N VAL A 103 -3.40 -5.44 -3.70
CA VAL A 103 -2.01 -5.93 -3.55
C VAL A 103 -1.82 -7.13 -4.48
N ASP A 104 -1.03 -6.97 -5.52
CA ASP A 104 -0.80 -7.99 -6.55
C ASP A 104 0.67 -8.42 -6.70
N ASN A 105 1.55 -7.87 -5.87
CA ASN A 105 2.95 -8.27 -5.83
C ASN A 105 3.59 -7.99 -4.46
N TRP A 106 4.73 -8.64 -4.21
CA TRP A 106 5.42 -8.58 -2.93
C TRP A 106 5.90 -7.16 -2.56
N ALA A 107 6.28 -6.33 -3.54
CA ALA A 107 6.81 -5.01 -3.24
C ALA A 107 5.74 -4.05 -2.68
N ILE A 108 4.50 -4.15 -3.15
CA ILE A 108 3.36 -3.39 -2.59
C ILE A 108 3.10 -3.85 -1.16
N CYS A 109 3.04 -5.17 -0.94
CA CYS A 109 2.83 -5.76 0.38
C CYS A 109 3.91 -5.32 1.38
N ASP A 110 5.17 -5.56 1.05
CA ASP A 110 6.29 -5.35 1.96
C ASP A 110 6.51 -3.85 2.23
N ASN A 111 6.37 -2.99 1.19
CA ASN A 111 6.44 -1.55 1.38
C ASN A 111 5.34 -1.03 2.31
N PHE A 112 4.10 -1.50 2.15
CA PHE A 112 3.01 -1.15 3.04
C PHE A 112 3.31 -1.59 4.47
N CYS A 113 3.60 -2.87 4.68
CA CYS A 113 3.79 -3.46 6.01
C CYS A 113 4.97 -2.84 6.77
N CYS A 114 6.13 -2.66 6.12
CA CYS A 114 7.31 -2.08 6.75
C CYS A 114 7.16 -0.57 7.07
N ASN A 115 6.25 0.13 6.41
CA ASN A 115 5.96 1.54 6.68
C ASN A 115 4.75 1.74 7.64
N ALA A 116 4.13 0.68 8.14
CA ALA A 116 2.96 0.72 9.03
C ALA A 116 3.32 1.08 10.48
N LYS A 117 3.99 2.22 10.69
CA LYS A 117 4.44 2.70 12.01
C LYS A 117 3.31 2.97 13.02
N TRP A 118 2.09 3.03 12.56
CA TRP A 118 0.90 3.15 13.40
C TRP A 118 0.68 1.90 14.26
N VAL A 119 1.10 0.71 13.81
CA VAL A 119 0.98 -0.55 14.57
C VAL A 119 1.63 -0.46 15.95
N GLU A 120 2.73 0.28 16.07
CA GLU A 120 3.45 0.46 17.35
C GLU A 120 2.69 1.36 18.35
N LYS A 121 1.69 2.13 17.87
CA LYS A 121 1.00 3.17 18.64
C LYS A 121 -0.44 2.82 19.01
N GLU A 122 -0.98 1.78 18.40
CA GLU A 122 -2.36 1.35 18.53
C GLU A 122 -2.47 0.13 19.47
N ASP A 123 -3.70 -0.32 19.73
CA ASP A 123 -3.97 -1.52 20.51
C ASP A 123 -3.39 -2.77 19.83
N LYS A 124 -2.29 -3.29 20.39
CA LYS A 124 -1.56 -4.42 19.83
C LYS A 124 -2.39 -5.70 19.79
N GLU A 125 -3.25 -5.93 20.77
CA GLU A 125 -4.10 -7.13 20.83
C GLU A 125 -5.16 -7.08 19.71
N GLN A 126 -5.80 -5.95 19.52
CA GLN A 126 -6.80 -5.79 18.47
C GLN A 126 -6.17 -5.93 17.08
N ILE A 127 -4.97 -5.38 16.87
CA ILE A 127 -4.24 -5.54 15.61
C ILE A 127 -3.81 -7.00 15.43
N TRP A 128 -3.36 -7.67 16.48
CA TRP A 128 -2.97 -9.08 16.41
C TRP A 128 -4.14 -9.97 15.99
N GLN A 129 -5.32 -9.77 16.57
CA GLN A 129 -6.52 -10.48 16.16
C GLN A 129 -6.83 -10.27 14.68
N TYR A 130 -6.69 -9.04 14.19
CA TYR A 130 -6.84 -8.75 12.75
C TYR A 130 -5.79 -9.48 11.90
N ILE A 131 -4.51 -9.44 12.30
CA ILE A 131 -3.42 -10.15 11.63
C ILE A 131 -3.72 -11.65 11.54
N VAL A 132 -4.21 -12.28 12.61
CA VAL A 132 -4.59 -13.70 12.61
C VAL A 132 -5.66 -13.99 11.54
N THR A 133 -6.64 -13.11 11.37
CA THR A 133 -7.65 -13.28 10.30
C THR A 133 -7.03 -13.19 8.91
N LEU A 134 -6.02 -12.33 8.73
CA LEU A 134 -5.30 -12.23 7.46
C LEU A 134 -4.47 -13.48 7.15
N ILE A 135 -3.71 -13.98 8.14
CA ILE A 135 -2.87 -15.18 7.99
C ILE A 135 -3.73 -16.42 7.69
N SER A 136 -4.95 -16.49 8.24
CA SER A 136 -5.87 -17.61 8.01
C SER A 136 -6.56 -17.58 6.65
N SER A 137 -6.29 -16.58 5.81
CA SER A 137 -6.90 -16.45 4.49
C SER A 137 -6.24 -17.38 3.47
N GLU A 138 -7.05 -17.93 2.57
CA GLU A 138 -6.57 -18.66 1.39
C GLU A 138 -6.03 -17.74 0.28
N ASP A 139 -6.31 -16.44 0.35
CA ASP A 139 -5.76 -15.45 -0.58
C ASP A 139 -4.28 -15.20 -0.27
N GLU A 140 -3.44 -15.38 -1.29
CA GLU A 140 -1.98 -15.31 -1.19
C GLU A 140 -1.49 -13.99 -0.59
N PHE A 141 -1.98 -12.86 -1.12
CA PHE A 141 -1.49 -11.55 -0.66
C PHE A 141 -2.14 -11.11 0.63
N ARG A 142 -3.38 -11.53 0.90
CA ARG A 142 -4.02 -11.31 2.20
C ARG A 142 -3.24 -12.03 3.31
N CYS A 143 -2.91 -13.30 3.10
CA CYS A 143 -2.07 -14.07 4.01
C CYS A 143 -0.67 -13.44 4.16
N ARG A 144 -0.04 -13.05 3.04
CA ARG A 144 1.28 -12.40 3.05
C ARG A 144 1.27 -11.09 3.85
N VAL A 145 0.27 -10.22 3.70
CA VAL A 145 0.15 -8.98 4.48
C VAL A 145 0.14 -9.29 5.98
N GLY A 146 -0.63 -10.29 6.42
CA GLY A 146 -0.64 -10.72 7.82
C GLY A 146 0.73 -11.19 8.31
N LEU A 147 1.40 -12.04 7.53
CA LEU A 147 2.73 -12.54 7.85
C LEU A 147 3.78 -11.42 7.92
N ILE A 148 3.82 -10.51 6.95
CA ILE A 148 4.80 -9.43 6.93
C ILE A 148 4.54 -8.38 8.03
N LEU A 149 3.26 -8.08 8.34
CA LEU A 149 2.93 -7.23 9.50
C LEU A 149 3.42 -7.86 10.82
N SER A 150 3.22 -9.17 11.00
CA SER A 150 3.71 -9.87 12.19
C SER A 150 5.23 -9.84 12.28
N LEU A 151 5.93 -10.11 11.18
CA LEU A 151 7.39 -10.05 11.12
C LEU A 151 7.94 -8.65 11.40
N ALA A 152 7.31 -7.61 10.85
CA ALA A 152 7.82 -6.25 10.94
C ALA A 152 7.58 -5.58 12.30
N HIS A 153 6.54 -6.01 13.05
CA HIS A 153 6.07 -5.25 14.22
C HIS A 153 5.88 -6.09 15.49
N TYR A 154 5.90 -7.43 15.42
CA TYR A 154 5.68 -8.33 16.56
C TYR A 154 6.86 -9.22 16.88
N LEU A 155 7.79 -9.43 15.95
CA LEU A 155 9.02 -10.15 16.26
C LEU A 155 9.99 -9.23 16.99
N SER A 156 10.02 -9.36 18.29
CA SER A 156 11.05 -8.81 19.18
C SER A 156 11.60 -9.92 20.07
N ASP A 157 12.78 -9.73 20.64
CA ASP A 157 13.39 -10.70 21.55
C ASP A 157 12.48 -11.04 22.75
N ASP A 158 11.57 -10.13 23.11
CA ASP A 158 10.60 -10.32 24.20
C ASP A 158 9.41 -11.21 23.81
N ASN A 159 9.24 -11.52 22.52
CA ASN A 159 8.13 -12.33 21.98
C ASN A 159 8.61 -13.67 21.38
N LEU A 160 9.89 -14.00 21.54
CA LEU A 160 10.50 -15.28 21.23
C LEU A 160 10.72 -16.05 22.53
#